data_0e01f0b1d354510fde60ca52b966d2bc
#
_entry.id   0e01f0b1d354510fde60ca52b966d2bc
#
_cell.length_a   1.000
_cell.length_b   1.000
_cell.length_c   1.000
_cell.angle_alpha   90.00
_cell.angle_beta   90.00
_cell.angle_gamma   90.00
#
_symmetry.space_group_name_H-M   'P 1'
#
loop_
_entity.id
_entity.type
_entity.pdbx_description
1 polymer ?
#
loop_
_entity_poly.entity_id
_entity_poly.type
_entity_poly.pdbx_seq_one_letter_code
_entity_poly.pdbx_strand_id
1 'polypeptide(L)'
;RIALAAPTGRAAKRLSESTRMEAEKIHRLLEVDPSTGRFRRGRENPLEADLVVVDEVSMVDVLLARSLLEAMPPHAALLLVGDADQLPSVGPGQVLRDLLESGAVAAVRLTEVFRQAAESRIVVGAHRIREGHLPDLSNPEGTDLFFFDAREPEDAARRVVEVVSERIPRRFGLDPRRDVQVLVPVHRGPLGARALNEALGRALNPNGAPRVSRFGQELAPGDRVMQTENDYDREVYNGDLGLVTSVDPDEGELRVSFDGRDVAYGFDELDVLQLAWATTIHKSQGSEYPAVVIPLGMTHYAMLERNLLYTAVTRGKRLVVLVGDRRAVAVAAKRSTAGGRVTRLAGLLRSLAGPSPVLT
;
A
#
# COMPACT_ATOMS: atom_id res chain seq x y z
N ARG A 1 17.57 -9.92 -22.33
CA ARG A 1 17.65 -9.49 -20.90
C ARG A 1 16.31 -8.92 -20.46
N ILE A 2 15.79 -9.39 -19.31
CA ILE A 2 14.54 -8.89 -18.72
C ILE A 2 14.92 -8.14 -17.45
N ALA A 3 14.41 -6.92 -17.29
CA ALA A 3 14.48 -6.14 -16.05
C ALA A 3 13.09 -6.04 -15.44
N LEU A 4 12.96 -6.39 -14.15
CA LEU A 4 11.72 -6.29 -13.40
C LEU A 4 11.82 -5.16 -12.39
N ALA A 5 10.81 -4.32 -12.30
CA ALA A 5 10.81 -3.20 -11.37
C ALA A 5 9.42 -2.91 -10.78
N ALA A 6 9.43 -2.20 -9.65
CA ALA A 6 8.22 -1.65 -9.03
C ALA A 6 8.52 -0.31 -8.34
N PRO A 7 7.53 0.55 -8.09
CA PRO A 7 7.75 1.85 -7.46
C PRO A 7 8.19 1.76 -5.99
N THR A 8 7.87 0.68 -5.29
CA THR A 8 8.23 0.46 -3.87
C THR A 8 9.06 -0.80 -3.68
N GLY A 9 9.88 -0.86 -2.62
CA GLY A 9 10.67 -2.05 -2.28
C GLY A 9 9.80 -3.27 -2.03
N ARG A 10 8.66 -3.11 -1.35
CA ARG A 10 7.69 -4.22 -1.11
C ARG A 10 7.09 -4.78 -2.39
N ALA A 11 6.67 -3.91 -3.29
CA ALA A 11 6.13 -4.37 -4.58
C ALA A 11 7.21 -5.09 -5.38
N ALA A 12 8.45 -4.58 -5.39
CA ALA A 12 9.58 -5.24 -6.03
C ALA A 12 9.87 -6.63 -5.41
N LYS A 13 9.89 -6.73 -4.08
CA LYS A 13 10.05 -8.01 -3.39
C LYS A 13 8.95 -9.02 -3.76
N ARG A 14 7.68 -8.59 -3.74
CA ARG A 14 6.56 -9.46 -4.17
C ARG A 14 6.69 -9.91 -5.62
N LEU A 15 7.12 -9.00 -6.50
CA LEU A 15 7.36 -9.33 -7.91
C LEU A 15 8.49 -10.36 -8.03
N SER A 16 9.57 -10.23 -7.24
CA SER A 16 10.65 -11.23 -7.18
C SER A 16 10.16 -12.59 -6.69
N GLU A 17 9.36 -12.63 -5.62
CA GLU A 17 8.81 -13.86 -5.06
C GLU A 17 7.87 -14.58 -6.05
N SER A 18 7.02 -13.83 -6.77
CA SER A 18 6.07 -14.41 -7.72
C SER A 18 6.70 -14.87 -9.02
N THR A 19 7.71 -14.16 -9.50
CA THR A 19 8.40 -14.46 -10.77
C THR A 19 9.62 -15.36 -10.60
N ARG A 20 10.17 -15.46 -9.38
CA ARG A 20 11.46 -16.07 -9.06
C ARG A 20 12.64 -15.43 -9.81
N MET A 21 12.48 -14.18 -10.20
CA MET A 21 13.50 -13.35 -10.83
C MET A 21 13.73 -12.13 -9.93
N GLU A 22 14.94 -11.60 -9.94
CA GLU A 22 15.25 -10.38 -9.19
C GLU A 22 14.46 -9.20 -9.75
N ALA A 23 13.74 -8.49 -8.90
CA ALA A 23 13.04 -7.25 -9.22
C ALA A 23 13.52 -6.14 -8.29
N GLU A 24 13.68 -4.95 -8.84
CA GLU A 24 14.23 -3.82 -8.12
C GLU A 24 13.21 -2.69 -7.97
N LYS A 25 13.45 -1.79 -7.03
CA LYS A 25 12.76 -0.50 -7.02
C LYS A 25 13.17 0.30 -8.24
N ILE A 26 12.22 0.96 -8.93
CA ILE A 26 12.51 1.79 -10.14
C ILE A 26 13.68 2.74 -9.89
N HIS A 27 13.76 3.36 -8.71
CA HIS A 27 14.85 4.27 -8.36
C HIS A 27 16.23 3.58 -8.36
N ARG A 28 16.30 2.30 -7.94
CA ARG A 28 17.52 1.50 -7.96
C ARG A 28 17.87 1.07 -9.37
N LEU A 29 16.87 0.62 -10.14
CA LEU A 29 17.03 0.30 -11.55
C LEU A 29 17.60 1.49 -12.36
N LEU A 30 17.16 2.71 -12.02
CA LEU A 30 17.64 3.95 -12.65
C LEU A 30 18.94 4.48 -12.01
N GLU A 31 19.51 3.78 -11.03
CA GLU A 31 20.74 4.15 -10.33
C GLU A 31 20.67 5.59 -9.77
N VAL A 32 19.74 5.83 -8.86
CA VAL A 32 19.62 7.13 -8.19
C VAL A 32 20.90 7.45 -7.43
N ASP A 33 21.44 8.65 -7.65
CA ASP A 33 22.53 9.19 -6.86
C ASP A 33 21.97 9.84 -5.60
N PRO A 34 22.24 9.30 -4.38
CA PRO A 34 21.68 9.81 -3.14
C PRO A 34 22.04 11.27 -2.84
N SER A 35 23.20 11.71 -3.31
CA SER A 35 23.72 13.07 -3.03
C SER A 35 23.04 14.13 -3.87
N THR A 36 22.64 13.81 -5.10
CA THR A 36 22.06 14.77 -6.07
C THR A 36 20.56 14.51 -6.31
N GLY A 37 20.04 13.33 -5.96
CA GLY A 37 18.70 12.87 -6.29
C GLY A 37 18.48 12.61 -7.80
N ARG A 38 19.53 12.66 -8.62
CA ARG A 38 19.46 12.44 -10.07
C ARG A 38 19.65 10.96 -10.40
N PHE A 39 19.13 10.54 -11.53
CA PHE A 39 19.34 9.20 -12.08
C PHE A 39 20.55 9.17 -12.98
N ARG A 40 21.37 8.11 -12.86
CA ARG A 40 22.53 7.87 -13.75
C ARG A 40 22.12 7.20 -15.05
N ARG A 41 21.00 6.45 -15.03
CA ARG A 41 20.40 5.88 -16.23
C ARG A 41 19.51 6.91 -16.92
N GLY A 42 19.65 7.04 -18.24
CA GLY A 42 18.95 8.02 -19.06
C GLY A 42 19.30 7.84 -20.53
N ARG A 43 19.06 8.84 -21.37
CA ARG A 43 19.28 8.76 -22.82
C ARG A 43 20.72 8.46 -23.22
N GLU A 44 21.69 9.01 -22.49
CA GLU A 44 23.11 8.81 -22.74
C GLU A 44 23.67 7.52 -22.15
N ASN A 45 22.99 6.98 -21.13
CA ASN A 45 23.33 5.74 -20.45
C ASN A 45 22.06 4.91 -20.23
N PRO A 46 21.48 4.31 -21.29
CA PRO A 46 20.23 3.58 -21.18
C PRO A 46 20.37 2.27 -20.37
N LEU A 47 19.24 1.70 -20.00
CA LEU A 47 19.17 0.39 -19.36
C LEU A 47 19.67 -0.71 -20.31
N GLU A 48 20.29 -1.74 -19.75
CA GLU A 48 20.74 -2.90 -20.51
C GLU A 48 19.69 -4.02 -20.51
N ALA A 49 18.54 -3.78 -21.15
CA ALA A 49 17.42 -4.71 -21.17
C ALA A 49 16.75 -4.75 -22.55
N ASP A 50 16.19 -5.91 -22.91
CA ASP A 50 15.33 -6.11 -24.08
C ASP A 50 13.85 -5.96 -23.74
N LEU A 51 13.50 -6.23 -22.45
CA LEU A 51 12.18 -6.06 -21.89
C LEU A 51 12.29 -5.47 -20.49
N VAL A 52 11.57 -4.38 -20.24
CA VAL A 52 11.40 -3.82 -18.89
C VAL A 52 9.95 -4.04 -18.46
N VAL A 53 9.74 -4.71 -17.34
CA VAL A 53 8.43 -4.91 -16.75
C VAL A 53 8.31 -4.08 -15.50
N VAL A 54 7.29 -3.25 -15.40
CA VAL A 54 7.01 -2.43 -14.23
C VAL A 54 5.65 -2.80 -13.65
N ASP A 55 5.64 -3.26 -12.41
CA ASP A 55 4.41 -3.56 -11.67
C ASP A 55 4.00 -2.37 -10.79
N GLU A 56 2.73 -2.37 -10.30
CA GLU A 56 2.12 -1.32 -9.47
C GLU A 56 2.25 0.10 -10.09
N VAL A 57 2.06 0.21 -11.41
CA VAL A 57 2.23 1.48 -12.16
C VAL A 57 1.23 2.55 -11.74
N SER A 58 0.14 2.21 -11.07
CA SER A 58 -0.78 3.19 -10.46
C SER A 58 -0.06 4.18 -9.53
N MET A 59 1.06 3.75 -8.90
CA MET A 59 1.88 4.56 -8.00
C MET A 59 2.96 5.39 -8.71
N VAL A 60 3.17 5.21 -10.01
CA VAL A 60 4.19 5.92 -10.78
C VAL A 60 3.66 7.29 -11.20
N ASP A 61 4.34 8.35 -10.75
CA ASP A 61 4.02 9.72 -11.16
C ASP A 61 4.66 10.08 -12.52
N VAL A 62 4.33 11.25 -13.03
CA VAL A 62 4.78 11.70 -14.36
C VAL A 62 6.30 11.93 -14.42
N LEU A 63 6.93 12.31 -13.29
CA LEU A 63 8.37 12.58 -13.26
C LEU A 63 9.15 11.27 -13.29
N LEU A 64 8.74 10.29 -12.49
CA LEU A 64 9.35 8.97 -12.46
C LEU A 64 9.11 8.22 -13.78
N ALA A 65 7.89 8.31 -14.35
CA ALA A 65 7.58 7.74 -15.65
C ALA A 65 8.46 8.34 -16.75
N ARG A 66 8.65 9.65 -16.75
CA ARG A 66 9.55 10.32 -17.69
C ARG A 66 10.98 9.80 -17.58
N SER A 67 11.52 9.74 -16.35
CA SER A 67 12.89 9.27 -16.13
C SER A 67 13.07 7.82 -16.59
N LEU A 68 12.09 6.96 -16.33
CA LEU A 68 12.09 5.58 -16.82
C LEU A 68 12.09 5.52 -18.35
N LEU A 69 11.23 6.28 -19.02
CA LEU A 69 11.16 6.31 -20.49
C LEU A 69 12.43 6.87 -21.12
N GLU A 70 13.08 7.87 -20.49
CA GLU A 70 14.35 8.41 -20.96
C GLU A 70 15.50 7.38 -20.84
N ALA A 71 15.39 6.43 -19.92
CA ALA A 71 16.38 5.36 -19.73
C ALA A 71 16.10 4.11 -20.57
N MET A 72 14.97 4.03 -21.28
CA MET A 72 14.64 2.89 -22.14
C MET A 72 15.54 2.84 -23.36
N PRO A 73 16.18 1.67 -23.65
CA PRO A 73 16.88 1.49 -24.92
C PRO A 73 15.88 1.48 -26.09
N PRO A 74 16.26 1.99 -27.29
CA PRO A 74 15.33 2.09 -28.41
C PRO A 74 14.72 0.76 -28.91
N HIS A 75 15.42 -0.36 -28.66
CA HIS A 75 14.98 -1.70 -29.06
C HIS A 75 14.15 -2.42 -27.99
N ALA A 76 14.13 -1.93 -26.76
CA ALA A 76 13.49 -2.62 -25.66
C ALA A 76 11.96 -2.42 -25.63
N ALA A 77 11.25 -3.48 -25.26
CA ALA A 77 9.82 -3.40 -24.96
C ALA A 77 9.59 -2.96 -23.51
N LEU A 78 8.48 -2.23 -23.28
CA LEU A 78 8.03 -1.83 -21.94
C LEU A 78 6.66 -2.43 -21.67
N LEU A 79 6.55 -3.23 -20.60
CA LEU A 79 5.30 -3.78 -20.09
C LEU A 79 4.96 -3.09 -18.77
N LEU A 80 3.83 -2.40 -18.75
CA LEU A 80 3.29 -1.70 -17.57
C LEU A 80 2.13 -2.50 -16.99
N VAL A 81 2.23 -2.89 -15.73
CA VAL A 81 1.20 -3.64 -14.99
C VAL A 81 0.71 -2.79 -13.83
N GLY A 82 -0.60 -2.75 -13.60
CA GLY A 82 -1.15 -1.98 -12.49
C GLY A 82 -2.68 -1.89 -12.53
N ASP A 83 -3.22 -1.33 -11.48
CA ASP A 83 -4.66 -1.18 -11.28
C ASP A 83 -5.04 0.30 -11.22
N ALA A 84 -5.71 0.80 -12.26
CA ALA A 84 -6.13 2.20 -12.37
C ALA A 84 -7.26 2.59 -11.40
N ASP A 85 -7.89 1.62 -10.75
CA ASP A 85 -8.96 1.84 -9.78
C ASP A 85 -8.43 1.97 -8.34
N GLN A 86 -7.15 1.62 -8.10
CA GLN A 86 -6.46 1.88 -6.85
C GLN A 86 -6.11 3.38 -6.68
N LEU A 87 -5.57 3.73 -5.50
CA LEU A 87 -5.06 5.07 -5.25
C LEU A 87 -3.99 5.45 -6.27
N PRO A 88 -4.06 6.65 -6.84
CA PRO A 88 -3.04 7.15 -7.76
C PRO A 88 -1.74 7.46 -7.02
N SER A 89 -0.67 7.75 -7.77
CA SER A 89 0.60 8.21 -7.25
C SER A 89 0.45 9.41 -6.29
N VAL A 90 1.32 9.54 -5.30
CA VAL A 90 1.37 10.73 -4.44
C VAL A 90 1.87 11.94 -5.24
N GLY A 91 2.84 11.73 -6.14
CA GLY A 91 3.37 12.74 -7.04
C GLY A 91 2.40 13.16 -8.15
N PRO A 92 2.80 14.11 -9.01
CA PRO A 92 1.91 14.71 -10.01
C PRO A 92 1.54 13.74 -11.14
N GLY A 93 0.32 13.93 -11.70
CA GLY A 93 -0.19 13.17 -12.83
C GLY A 93 -0.91 11.87 -12.42
N GLN A 94 -1.32 11.11 -13.42
CA GLN A 94 -1.99 9.81 -13.31
C GLN A 94 -1.65 8.94 -14.52
N VAL A 95 -0.38 8.64 -14.66
CA VAL A 95 0.22 8.05 -15.88
C VAL A 95 -0.54 6.83 -16.38
N LEU A 96 -0.80 5.83 -15.53
CA LEU A 96 -1.50 4.61 -15.94
C LEU A 96 -2.89 4.92 -16.51
N ARG A 97 -3.67 5.77 -15.82
CA ARG A 97 -5.00 6.15 -16.28
C ARG A 97 -4.95 6.89 -17.60
N ASP A 98 -4.03 7.85 -17.74
CA ASP A 98 -3.87 8.63 -18.96
C ASP A 98 -3.47 7.77 -20.15
N LEU A 99 -2.59 6.78 -19.95
CA LEU A 99 -2.24 5.79 -20.98
C LEU A 99 -3.45 4.99 -21.43
N LEU A 100 -4.23 4.46 -20.49
CA LEU A 100 -5.44 3.69 -20.78
C LEU A 100 -6.53 4.54 -21.45
N GLU A 101 -6.77 5.77 -20.98
CA GLU A 101 -7.77 6.68 -21.53
C GLU A 101 -7.37 7.24 -22.90
N SER A 102 -6.07 7.28 -23.19
CA SER A 102 -5.60 7.76 -24.50
C SER A 102 -5.99 6.84 -25.66
N GLY A 103 -6.07 5.53 -25.41
CA GLY A 103 -6.23 4.52 -26.47
C GLY A 103 -5.04 4.43 -27.42
N ALA A 104 -3.95 5.17 -27.18
CA ALA A 104 -2.77 5.23 -28.04
C ALA A 104 -1.75 4.11 -27.78
N VAL A 105 -1.93 3.39 -26.67
CA VAL A 105 -1.04 2.29 -26.23
C VAL A 105 -1.86 1.01 -26.19
N ALA A 106 -1.29 -0.09 -26.71
CA ALA A 106 -1.91 -1.40 -26.61
C ALA A 106 -2.12 -1.77 -25.14
N ALA A 107 -3.34 -2.13 -24.76
CA ALA A 107 -3.70 -2.45 -23.40
C ALA A 107 -4.65 -3.65 -23.32
N VAL A 108 -4.44 -4.49 -22.32
CA VAL A 108 -5.35 -5.59 -21.99
C VAL A 108 -5.90 -5.33 -20.58
N ARG A 109 -7.21 -5.38 -20.42
CA ARG A 109 -7.88 -5.33 -19.11
C ARG A 109 -8.32 -6.73 -18.70
N LEU A 110 -7.86 -7.14 -17.52
CA LEU A 110 -8.36 -8.35 -16.87
C LEU A 110 -9.68 -8.01 -16.17
N THR A 111 -10.80 -8.45 -16.73
CA THR A 111 -12.15 -8.14 -16.23
C THR A 111 -12.87 -9.36 -15.65
N GLU A 112 -12.42 -10.56 -15.98
CA GLU A 112 -13.04 -11.79 -15.53
C GLU A 112 -12.55 -12.21 -14.14
N VAL A 113 -13.51 -12.48 -13.26
CA VAL A 113 -13.26 -13.09 -11.95
C VAL A 113 -13.38 -14.58 -12.10
N PHE A 114 -12.30 -15.32 -11.93
CA PHE A 114 -12.36 -16.77 -11.95
C PHE A 114 -13.34 -17.30 -10.91
N ARG A 115 -13.99 -18.45 -11.23
CA ARG A 115 -15.05 -19.05 -10.41
C ARG A 115 -14.67 -19.19 -8.92
N GLN A 116 -13.45 -19.59 -8.61
CA GLN A 116 -12.96 -19.69 -7.22
C GLN A 116 -12.89 -18.33 -6.52
N ALA A 117 -12.50 -17.27 -7.22
CA ALA A 117 -12.45 -15.93 -6.67
C ALA A 117 -13.85 -15.28 -6.57
N ALA A 118 -14.84 -15.76 -7.35
CA ALA A 118 -16.22 -15.29 -7.26
C ALA A 118 -16.95 -15.74 -5.96
N GLU A 119 -16.41 -16.72 -5.24
CA GLU A 119 -16.91 -17.12 -3.92
C GLU A 119 -16.43 -16.18 -2.81
N SER A 120 -15.32 -15.45 -3.01
CA SER A 120 -14.79 -14.49 -2.05
C SER A 120 -15.64 -13.21 -2.03
N ARG A 121 -16.16 -12.89 -0.87
CA ARG A 121 -16.89 -11.62 -0.65
C ARG A 121 -15.97 -10.41 -0.69
N ILE A 122 -14.69 -10.58 -0.41
CA ILE A 122 -13.68 -9.52 -0.60
C ILE A 122 -13.61 -9.15 -2.08
N VAL A 123 -13.49 -10.13 -2.98
CA VAL A 123 -13.40 -9.89 -4.42
C VAL A 123 -14.70 -9.30 -4.95
N VAL A 124 -15.85 -9.90 -4.63
CA VAL A 124 -17.17 -9.38 -5.03
C VAL A 124 -17.40 -7.97 -4.47
N GLY A 125 -17.03 -7.74 -3.20
CA GLY A 125 -17.12 -6.44 -2.55
C GLY A 125 -16.26 -5.37 -3.22
N ALA A 126 -15.02 -5.71 -3.57
CA ALA A 126 -14.10 -4.84 -4.31
C ALA A 126 -14.68 -4.47 -5.69
N HIS A 127 -15.24 -5.43 -6.44
CA HIS A 127 -15.91 -5.17 -7.71
C HIS A 127 -17.11 -4.22 -7.54
N ARG A 128 -17.96 -4.44 -6.54
CA ARG A 128 -19.09 -3.54 -6.23
C ARG A 128 -18.61 -2.13 -5.92
N ILE A 129 -17.55 -1.99 -5.10
CA ILE A 129 -16.96 -0.69 -4.77
C ILE A 129 -16.45 -0.01 -6.06
N ARG A 130 -15.72 -0.74 -6.91
CA ARG A 130 -15.22 -0.23 -8.20
C ARG A 130 -16.34 0.33 -9.08
N GLU A 131 -17.51 -0.31 -9.07
CA GLU A 131 -18.70 0.10 -9.82
C GLU A 131 -19.51 1.22 -9.11
N GLY A 132 -19.09 1.63 -7.92
CA GLY A 132 -19.80 2.69 -7.15
C GLY A 132 -20.92 2.14 -6.28
N HIS A 133 -20.97 0.85 -6.05
CA HIS A 133 -21.98 0.19 -5.25
C HIS A 133 -21.45 -0.17 -3.84
N LEU A 134 -22.34 -0.13 -2.86
CA LEU A 134 -22.03 -0.58 -1.51
C LEU A 134 -21.78 -2.10 -1.52
N PRO A 135 -20.67 -2.59 -0.90
CA PRO A 135 -20.48 -4.02 -0.71
C PRO A 135 -21.57 -4.61 0.20
N ASP A 136 -21.71 -5.93 0.20
CA ASP A 136 -22.63 -6.60 1.12
C ASP A 136 -22.08 -6.50 2.56
N LEU A 137 -22.84 -5.85 3.44
CA LEU A 137 -22.49 -5.60 4.84
C LEU A 137 -23.33 -6.45 5.81
N SER A 138 -23.99 -7.51 5.34
CA SER A 138 -24.91 -8.33 6.13
C SER A 138 -24.22 -9.42 6.95
N ASN A 139 -22.90 -9.65 6.76
CA ASN A 139 -22.12 -10.68 7.44
C ASN A 139 -22.68 -12.10 7.25
N PRO A 140 -22.93 -12.58 6.04
CA PRO A 140 -23.47 -13.92 5.85
C PRO A 140 -22.50 -15.00 6.36
N GLU A 141 -23.02 -16.18 6.65
CA GLU A 141 -22.20 -17.32 7.08
C GLU A 141 -21.12 -17.64 6.01
N GLY A 142 -19.91 -17.93 6.49
CA GLY A 142 -18.77 -18.21 5.62
C GLY A 142 -18.15 -17.00 4.91
N THR A 143 -18.59 -15.76 5.23
CA THR A 143 -18.01 -14.55 4.63
C THR A 143 -16.55 -14.35 5.04
N ASP A 144 -15.76 -13.79 4.14
CA ASP A 144 -14.40 -13.27 4.35
C ASP A 144 -14.36 -11.73 4.40
N LEU A 145 -15.51 -11.06 4.18
CA LEU A 145 -15.72 -9.62 4.35
C LEU A 145 -16.76 -9.36 5.41
N PHE A 146 -16.35 -8.75 6.53
CA PHE A 146 -17.21 -8.41 7.66
C PHE A 146 -17.42 -6.91 7.81
N PHE A 147 -18.56 -6.54 8.37
CA PHE A 147 -18.85 -5.17 8.78
C PHE A 147 -19.38 -5.15 10.23
N PHE A 148 -18.80 -4.25 11.05
CA PHE A 148 -19.28 -3.95 12.40
C PHE A 148 -19.68 -2.49 12.50
N ASP A 149 -20.97 -2.23 12.71
CA ASP A 149 -21.50 -0.87 12.85
C ASP A 149 -21.04 -0.24 14.18
N ALA A 150 -20.43 0.92 14.09
CA ALA A 150 -19.98 1.75 15.20
C ALA A 150 -19.91 3.21 14.72
N ARG A 151 -20.91 3.99 15.07
CA ARG A 151 -21.07 5.36 14.55
C ARG A 151 -20.15 6.36 15.24
N GLU A 152 -19.98 6.19 16.56
CA GLU A 152 -19.13 7.06 17.34
C GLU A 152 -17.65 6.66 17.15
N PRO A 153 -16.75 7.62 16.89
CA PRO A 153 -15.35 7.31 16.62
C PRO A 153 -14.65 6.54 17.75
N GLU A 154 -14.95 6.86 19.00
CA GLU A 154 -14.38 6.21 20.18
C GLU A 154 -14.87 4.77 20.33
N ASP A 155 -16.14 4.50 20.00
CA ASP A 155 -16.70 3.14 19.99
C ASP A 155 -16.07 2.33 18.86
N ALA A 156 -15.94 2.91 17.68
CA ALA A 156 -15.27 2.29 16.55
C ALA A 156 -13.81 1.95 16.88
N ALA A 157 -13.06 2.84 17.54
CA ALA A 157 -11.68 2.59 17.98
C ALA A 157 -11.60 1.41 18.96
N ARG A 158 -12.47 1.37 19.99
CA ARG A 158 -12.55 0.23 20.93
C ARG A 158 -12.84 -1.07 20.20
N ARG A 159 -13.78 -1.05 19.25
CA ARG A 159 -14.16 -2.23 18.46
C ARG A 159 -13.04 -2.69 17.53
N VAL A 160 -12.26 -1.77 16.96
CA VAL A 160 -11.06 -2.13 16.20
C VAL A 160 -10.07 -2.90 17.07
N VAL A 161 -9.79 -2.42 18.29
CA VAL A 161 -8.90 -3.10 19.23
C VAL A 161 -9.44 -4.49 19.58
N GLU A 162 -10.72 -4.61 19.95
CA GLU A 162 -11.38 -5.90 20.26
C GLU A 162 -11.30 -6.89 19.08
N VAL A 163 -11.59 -6.40 17.86
CA VAL A 163 -11.55 -7.23 16.64
C VAL A 163 -10.15 -7.77 16.41
N VAL A 164 -9.13 -6.91 16.51
CA VAL A 164 -7.72 -7.28 16.24
C VAL A 164 -7.18 -8.19 17.33
N SER A 165 -7.38 -7.84 18.62
CA SER A 165 -6.75 -8.56 19.73
C SER A 165 -7.47 -9.84 20.15
N GLU A 166 -8.78 -9.94 19.89
CA GLU A 166 -9.57 -11.06 20.40
C GLU A 166 -10.34 -11.84 19.33
N ARG A 167 -11.17 -11.14 18.50
CA ARG A 167 -12.10 -11.83 17.59
C ARG A 167 -11.39 -12.53 16.45
N ILE A 168 -10.43 -11.86 15.79
CA ILE A 168 -9.66 -12.44 14.68
C ILE A 168 -8.85 -13.64 15.15
N PRO A 169 -8.06 -13.58 16.24
CA PRO A 169 -7.32 -14.75 16.75
C PRO A 169 -8.23 -15.92 17.09
N ARG A 170 -9.31 -15.67 17.82
CA ARG A 170 -10.24 -16.73 18.26
C ARG A 170 -10.97 -17.42 17.13
N ARG A 171 -11.41 -16.67 16.10
CA ARG A 171 -12.25 -17.22 15.03
C ARG A 171 -11.45 -17.74 13.84
N PHE A 172 -10.33 -17.10 13.51
CA PHE A 172 -9.57 -17.37 12.28
C PHE A 172 -8.19 -17.95 12.54
N GLY A 173 -7.73 -18.00 13.80
CA GLY A 173 -6.41 -18.50 14.16
C GLY A 173 -5.25 -17.65 13.61
N LEU A 174 -5.52 -16.38 13.27
CA LEU A 174 -4.51 -15.46 12.75
C LEU A 174 -3.79 -14.75 13.90
N ASP A 175 -2.48 -14.62 13.79
CA ASP A 175 -1.66 -13.89 14.76
C ASP A 175 -1.86 -12.37 14.56
N PRO A 176 -2.41 -11.64 15.56
CA PRO A 176 -2.66 -10.20 15.44
C PRO A 176 -1.39 -9.38 15.21
N ARG A 177 -0.22 -9.90 15.61
CA ARG A 177 1.06 -9.20 15.47
C ARG A 177 1.67 -9.35 14.07
N ARG A 178 1.37 -10.44 13.36
CA ARG A 178 1.97 -10.78 12.06
C ARG A 178 0.97 -10.70 10.91
N ASP A 179 -0.23 -11.24 11.14
CA ASP A 179 -1.19 -11.50 10.06
C ASP A 179 -2.22 -10.38 9.88
N VAL A 180 -2.38 -9.50 10.89
CA VAL A 180 -3.40 -8.45 10.86
C VAL A 180 -2.78 -7.07 10.67
N GLN A 181 -3.35 -6.30 9.76
CA GLN A 181 -3.00 -4.89 9.57
C GLN A 181 -4.24 -4.01 9.69
N VAL A 182 -4.15 -2.98 10.53
CA VAL A 182 -5.17 -1.93 10.55
C VAL A 182 -4.81 -0.86 9.52
N LEU A 183 -5.73 -0.57 8.60
CA LEU A 183 -5.57 0.40 7.52
C LEU A 183 -6.54 1.57 7.70
N VAL A 184 -6.01 2.77 7.88
CA VAL A 184 -6.80 3.96 8.19
C VAL A 184 -6.73 5.03 7.10
N PRO A 185 -7.80 5.83 6.92
CA PRO A 185 -7.79 6.94 5.96
C PRO A 185 -6.84 8.08 6.35
N VAL A 186 -6.65 8.33 7.65
CA VAL A 186 -5.97 9.51 8.17
C VAL A 186 -4.95 9.17 9.25
N HIS A 187 -4.01 10.08 9.49
CA HIS A 187 -2.99 9.90 10.52
C HIS A 187 -3.44 10.38 11.91
N ARG A 188 -4.28 11.41 11.98
CA ARG A 188 -4.74 12.06 13.23
C ARG A 188 -6.22 11.76 13.51
N GLY A 189 -6.63 12.02 14.75
CA GLY A 189 -7.99 11.80 15.23
C GLY A 189 -8.18 10.44 15.92
N PRO A 190 -9.35 10.17 16.53
CA PRO A 190 -9.61 8.94 17.30
C PRO A 190 -9.48 7.65 16.49
N LEU A 191 -9.83 7.69 15.20
CA LEU A 191 -9.66 6.59 14.23
C LEU A 191 -8.43 6.77 13.33
N GLY A 192 -7.50 7.65 13.69
CA GLY A 192 -6.25 7.86 12.98
C GLY A 192 -5.15 6.87 13.40
N ALA A 193 -4.13 6.74 12.55
CA ALA A 193 -3.03 5.80 12.79
C ALA A 193 -2.37 6.01 14.15
N ARG A 194 -2.15 7.26 14.59
CA ARG A 194 -1.50 7.56 15.88
C ARG A 194 -2.28 6.99 17.06
N ALA A 195 -3.55 7.35 17.20
CA ALA A 195 -4.38 6.92 18.33
C ALA A 195 -4.58 5.39 18.34
N LEU A 196 -4.77 4.79 17.17
CA LEU A 196 -4.94 3.33 17.06
C LEU A 196 -3.62 2.58 17.33
N ASN A 197 -2.45 3.13 16.96
CA ASN A 197 -1.17 2.54 17.33
C ASN A 197 -0.96 2.50 18.83
N GLU A 198 -1.29 3.58 19.54
CA GLU A 198 -1.22 3.63 21.00
C GLU A 198 -2.19 2.62 21.67
N ALA A 199 -3.42 2.53 21.17
CA ALA A 199 -4.43 1.60 21.71
C ALA A 199 -4.08 0.14 21.43
N LEU A 200 -3.67 -0.17 20.21
CA LEU A 200 -3.26 -1.52 19.79
C LEU A 200 -1.96 -1.94 20.46
N GLY A 201 -0.97 -1.05 20.60
CA GLY A 201 0.27 -1.34 21.31
C GLY A 201 0.01 -1.75 22.76
N ARG A 202 -0.88 -1.03 23.47
CA ARG A 202 -1.29 -1.40 24.83
C ARG A 202 -2.00 -2.76 24.90
N ALA A 203 -2.80 -3.10 23.90
CA ALA A 203 -3.53 -4.36 23.86
C ALA A 203 -2.66 -5.55 23.44
N LEU A 204 -1.78 -5.36 22.46
CA LEU A 204 -1.00 -6.44 21.83
C LEU A 204 0.37 -6.63 22.47
N ASN A 205 0.96 -5.58 23.06
CA ASN A 205 2.28 -5.62 23.68
C ASN A 205 2.30 -4.92 25.08
N PRO A 206 1.41 -5.31 26.03
CA PRO A 206 1.29 -4.65 27.33
C PRO A 206 2.55 -4.76 28.19
N ASN A 207 3.29 -5.85 28.03
CA ASN A 207 4.43 -6.23 28.88
C ASN A 207 5.78 -6.03 28.17
N GLY A 208 5.81 -5.37 27.02
CA GLY A 208 7.06 -5.09 26.31
C GLY A 208 8.02 -4.28 27.20
N ALA A 209 9.20 -4.83 27.47
CA ALA A 209 10.25 -4.19 28.28
C ALA A 209 11.63 -4.70 27.83
N PRO A 210 12.69 -3.88 27.97
CA PRO A 210 12.67 -2.47 28.35
C PRO A 210 12.02 -1.58 27.27
N ARG A 211 11.58 -0.36 27.66
CA ARG A 211 11.01 0.63 26.74
C ARG A 211 11.97 1.78 26.51
N VAL A 212 12.08 2.22 25.27
CA VAL A 212 12.76 3.47 24.93
C VAL A 212 11.73 4.52 24.49
N SER A 213 11.81 5.71 25.09
CA SER A 213 10.95 6.85 24.73
C SER A 213 11.78 7.87 23.97
N ARG A 214 11.49 8.06 22.69
CA ARG A 214 12.16 9.01 21.81
C ARG A 214 11.17 9.56 20.77
N PHE A 215 11.37 10.80 20.35
CA PHE A 215 10.60 11.46 19.29
C PHE A 215 9.07 11.38 19.47
N GLY A 216 8.60 11.38 20.72
CA GLY A 216 7.18 11.35 21.09
C GLY A 216 6.49 10.01 20.89
N GLN A 217 7.25 8.91 20.83
CA GLN A 217 6.76 7.54 20.82
C GLN A 217 7.54 6.66 21.80
N GLU A 218 6.92 5.58 22.23
CA GLU A 218 7.55 4.54 23.03
C GLU A 218 7.66 3.25 22.21
N LEU A 219 8.85 2.65 22.20
CA LEU A 219 9.13 1.40 21.52
C LEU A 219 9.65 0.37 22.51
N ALA A 220 9.24 -0.88 22.35
CA ALA A 220 9.65 -2.01 23.16
C ALA A 220 9.80 -3.28 22.32
N PRO A 221 10.53 -4.30 22.80
CA PRO A 221 10.54 -5.61 22.16
C PRO A 221 9.13 -6.14 21.96
N GLY A 222 8.85 -6.66 20.77
CA GLY A 222 7.53 -7.11 20.35
C GLY A 222 6.66 -6.04 19.68
N ASP A 223 7.08 -4.78 19.62
CA ASP A 223 6.36 -3.75 18.88
C ASP A 223 6.57 -3.88 17.38
N ARG A 224 5.47 -3.68 16.64
CA ARG A 224 5.51 -3.61 15.18
C ARG A 224 5.81 -2.19 14.74
N VAL A 225 6.85 -2.05 13.92
CA VAL A 225 7.33 -0.75 13.43
C VAL A 225 7.38 -0.70 11.91
N MET A 226 7.41 0.49 11.37
CA MET A 226 7.61 0.78 9.95
C MET A 226 8.78 1.73 9.81
N GLN A 227 9.69 1.41 8.88
CA GLN A 227 10.71 2.34 8.41
C GLN A 227 10.03 3.49 7.63
N THR A 228 10.40 4.72 7.92
CA THR A 228 9.77 5.91 7.30
C THR A 228 10.62 6.55 6.21
N GLU A 229 11.88 6.20 6.13
CA GLU A 229 12.85 6.68 5.15
C GLU A 229 13.59 5.51 4.47
N ASN A 230 14.21 5.77 3.32
CA ASN A 230 15.05 4.76 2.70
C ASN A 230 16.44 4.77 3.34
N ASP A 231 16.90 3.63 3.80
CA ASP A 231 18.27 3.37 4.21
C ASP A 231 18.89 2.35 3.25
N TYR A 232 19.68 2.83 2.32
CA TYR A 232 20.28 1.99 1.27
C TYR A 232 21.43 1.14 1.80
N ASP A 233 22.13 1.60 2.84
CA ASP A 233 23.25 0.90 3.44
C ASP A 233 22.76 -0.29 4.27
N ARG A 234 21.66 -0.09 4.99
CA ARG A 234 20.99 -1.14 5.76
C ARG A 234 19.99 -1.94 4.91
N GLU A 235 19.78 -1.58 3.63
CA GLU A 235 18.80 -2.18 2.72
C GLU A 235 17.38 -2.25 3.31
N VAL A 236 16.97 -1.21 4.03
CA VAL A 236 15.61 -1.04 4.57
C VAL A 236 14.97 0.18 3.93
N TYR A 237 13.75 0.04 3.49
CA TYR A 237 13.10 1.07 2.67
C TYR A 237 11.87 1.64 3.35
N ASN A 238 11.53 2.87 2.97
CA ASN A 238 10.29 3.50 3.41
C ASN A 238 9.09 2.59 3.15
N GLY A 239 8.35 2.30 4.22
CA GLY A 239 7.22 1.39 4.22
C GLY A 239 7.53 -0.02 4.71
N ASP A 240 8.80 -0.42 4.85
CA ASP A 240 9.13 -1.75 5.36
C ASP A 240 8.64 -1.92 6.80
N LEU A 241 8.00 -3.06 7.05
CA LEU A 241 7.52 -3.42 8.39
C LEU A 241 8.51 -4.35 9.07
N GLY A 242 8.80 -4.03 10.32
CA GLY A 242 9.64 -4.85 11.17
C GLY A 242 9.01 -5.08 12.55
N LEU A 243 9.61 -6.01 13.26
CA LEU A 243 9.29 -6.29 14.66
C LEU A 243 10.51 -5.93 15.51
N VAL A 244 10.32 -5.13 16.55
CA VAL A 244 11.37 -4.83 17.51
C VAL A 244 11.75 -6.12 18.24
N THR A 245 13.00 -6.53 18.14
CA THR A 245 13.51 -7.79 18.74
C THR A 245 14.17 -7.53 20.09
N SER A 246 14.88 -6.41 20.24
CA SER A 246 15.51 -6.04 21.50
C SER A 246 15.63 -4.53 21.64
N VAL A 247 15.73 -4.08 22.89
CA VAL A 247 16.12 -2.74 23.29
C VAL A 247 17.23 -2.89 24.33
N ASP A 248 18.38 -2.31 24.09
CA ASP A 248 19.51 -2.28 24.99
C ASP A 248 19.73 -0.83 25.49
N PRO A 249 19.32 -0.52 26.74
CA PRO A 249 19.50 0.83 27.30
C PRO A 249 20.98 1.17 27.59
N ASP A 250 21.82 0.18 27.85
CA ASP A 250 23.23 0.40 28.21
C ASP A 250 24.06 0.75 26.96
N GLU A 251 23.81 0.04 25.85
CA GLU A 251 24.43 0.33 24.56
C GLU A 251 23.71 1.45 23.80
N GLY A 252 22.51 1.87 24.22
CA GLY A 252 21.71 2.87 23.52
C GLY A 252 21.21 2.39 22.16
N GLU A 253 20.94 1.09 22.01
CA GLU A 253 20.61 0.43 20.76
C GLU A 253 19.23 -0.22 20.81
N LEU A 254 18.50 -0.18 19.67
CA LEU A 254 17.27 -0.91 19.41
C LEU A 254 17.45 -1.76 18.15
N ARG A 255 17.03 -3.05 18.21
CA ARG A 255 17.07 -3.93 17.04
C ARG A 255 15.68 -4.21 16.49
N VAL A 256 15.57 -4.18 15.17
CA VAL A 256 14.34 -4.49 14.44
C VAL A 256 14.61 -5.61 13.45
N SER A 257 13.76 -6.64 13.46
CA SER A 257 13.79 -7.70 12.45
C SER A 257 12.88 -7.31 11.28
N PHE A 258 13.47 -7.09 10.11
CA PHE A 258 12.77 -6.89 8.84
C PHE A 258 12.89 -8.18 8.01
N ASP A 259 11.78 -8.91 7.85
CA ASP A 259 11.74 -10.18 7.09
C ASP A 259 12.80 -11.22 7.52
N GLY A 260 13.09 -11.27 8.83
CA GLY A 260 14.06 -12.20 9.42
C GLY A 260 15.50 -11.69 9.43
N ARG A 261 15.77 -10.48 8.96
CA ARG A 261 17.06 -9.82 9.04
C ARG A 261 17.03 -8.74 10.12
N ASP A 262 17.90 -8.85 11.12
CA ASP A 262 18.01 -7.89 12.21
C ASP A 262 18.83 -6.67 11.79
N VAL A 263 18.29 -5.49 12.08
CA VAL A 263 18.91 -4.19 11.82
C VAL A 263 18.98 -3.42 13.13
N ALA A 264 20.15 -2.88 13.45
CA ALA A 264 20.41 -2.09 14.64
C ALA A 264 20.22 -0.59 14.38
N TYR A 265 19.62 0.11 15.35
CA TYR A 265 19.40 1.56 15.37
C TYR A 265 19.89 2.13 16.69
N GLY A 266 20.70 3.18 16.62
CA GLY A 266 20.98 4.02 17.78
C GLY A 266 19.71 4.75 18.26
N PHE A 267 19.63 5.09 19.54
CA PHE A 267 18.47 5.79 20.07
C PHE A 267 18.26 7.19 19.48
N ASP A 268 19.27 7.77 18.89
CA ASP A 268 19.23 9.03 18.13
C ASP A 268 18.70 8.88 16.70
N GLU A 269 18.66 7.65 16.19
CA GLU A 269 18.15 7.32 14.86
C GLU A 269 16.68 6.86 14.86
N LEU A 270 15.99 6.79 16.01
CA LEU A 270 14.63 6.22 16.12
C LEU A 270 13.52 7.08 15.50
N ASP A 271 13.81 8.27 14.99
CA ASP A 271 12.89 9.11 14.22
C ASP A 271 12.50 8.50 12.86
N VAL A 272 13.36 7.63 12.31
CA VAL A 272 13.08 6.89 11.08
C VAL A 272 12.15 5.68 11.30
N LEU A 273 11.84 5.33 12.55
CA LEU A 273 10.92 4.26 12.90
C LEU A 273 9.59 4.82 13.41
N GLN A 274 8.49 4.18 13.07
CA GLN A 274 7.15 4.54 13.55
C GLN A 274 6.38 3.28 13.91
N LEU A 275 5.61 3.30 15.02
CA LEU A 275 4.66 2.21 15.33
C LEU A 275 3.73 1.93 14.14
N ALA A 276 3.52 0.67 13.83
CA ALA A 276 2.85 0.21 12.62
C ALA A 276 1.78 -0.87 12.84
N TRP A 277 1.17 -0.94 14.01
CA TRP A 277 -0.06 -1.70 14.24
C TRP A 277 -1.20 -1.19 13.35
N ALA A 278 -1.27 0.13 13.19
CA ALA A 278 -2.12 0.83 12.24
C ALA A 278 -1.29 1.71 11.30
N THR A 279 -1.55 1.65 10.00
CA THR A 279 -0.90 2.47 8.97
C THR A 279 -1.94 3.13 8.08
N THR A 280 -1.56 4.21 7.38
CA THR A 280 -2.49 4.79 6.40
C THR A 280 -2.63 3.89 5.18
N ILE A 281 -3.82 3.92 4.56
CA ILE A 281 -4.09 3.17 3.31
C ILE A 281 -3.06 3.54 2.23
N HIS A 282 -2.62 4.79 2.16
CA HIS A 282 -1.57 5.23 1.22
C HIS A 282 -0.25 4.50 1.45
N LYS A 283 0.18 4.34 2.72
CA LYS A 283 1.42 3.62 3.05
C LYS A 283 1.32 2.10 2.86
N SER A 284 0.12 1.56 2.68
CA SER A 284 -0.10 0.13 2.41
C SER A 284 -0.09 -0.22 0.91
N GLN A 285 0.03 0.75 0.02
CA GLN A 285 0.12 0.49 -1.42
C GLN A 285 1.30 -0.43 -1.74
N GLY A 286 1.11 -1.37 -2.67
CA GLY A 286 2.10 -2.41 -2.98
C GLY A 286 2.24 -3.52 -1.93
N SER A 287 1.47 -3.47 -0.82
CA SER A 287 1.48 -4.49 0.25
C SER A 287 0.17 -5.27 0.26
N GLU A 288 0.20 -6.50 0.76
CA GLU A 288 -0.97 -7.33 1.05
C GLU A 288 -0.81 -8.03 2.39
N TYR A 289 -1.94 -8.30 3.05
CA TYR A 289 -1.94 -8.88 4.39
C TYR A 289 -2.94 -10.03 4.47
N PRO A 290 -2.69 -11.07 5.28
CA PRO A 290 -3.66 -12.13 5.50
C PRO A 290 -5.00 -11.59 5.99
N ALA A 291 -5.00 -10.62 6.91
CA ALA A 291 -6.20 -9.94 7.40
C ALA A 291 -6.01 -8.43 7.44
N VAL A 292 -7.07 -7.69 7.09
CA VAL A 292 -7.11 -6.23 7.14
C VAL A 292 -8.32 -5.75 7.93
N VAL A 293 -8.11 -4.80 8.84
CA VAL A 293 -9.17 -4.11 9.57
C VAL A 293 -9.19 -2.64 9.15
N ILE A 294 -10.34 -2.15 8.68
CA ILE A 294 -10.48 -0.82 8.09
C ILE A 294 -11.52 -0.02 8.88
N PRO A 295 -11.10 0.90 9.76
CA PRO A 295 -12.03 1.81 10.43
C PRO A 295 -12.45 2.94 9.49
N LEU A 296 -13.77 3.17 9.39
CA LEU A 296 -14.37 4.20 8.55
C LEU A 296 -15.44 4.99 9.31
N GLY A 297 -15.18 6.27 9.54
CA GLY A 297 -16.12 7.18 10.20
C GLY A 297 -16.45 8.39 9.32
N MET A 298 -17.57 9.05 9.58
CA MET A 298 -17.91 10.31 8.91
C MET A 298 -16.94 11.45 9.22
N THR A 299 -16.13 11.32 10.28
CA THR A 299 -15.00 12.21 10.56
C THR A 299 -13.93 12.18 9.46
N HIS A 300 -13.90 11.13 8.65
CA HIS A 300 -13.00 10.98 7.50
C HIS A 300 -13.58 11.51 6.19
N TYR A 301 -14.69 12.27 6.21
CA TYR A 301 -15.46 12.64 5.02
C TYR A 301 -14.61 13.15 3.87
N ALA A 302 -13.61 13.98 4.13
CA ALA A 302 -12.71 14.51 3.09
C ALA A 302 -11.94 13.43 2.32
N MET A 303 -11.65 12.29 3.00
CA MET A 303 -10.87 11.17 2.47
C MET A 303 -11.75 10.00 1.99
N LEU A 304 -13.08 10.06 2.21
CA LEU A 304 -13.99 9.00 1.81
C LEU A 304 -14.17 9.03 0.29
N GLU A 305 -13.35 8.26 -0.41
CA GLU A 305 -13.32 8.12 -1.86
C GLU A 305 -13.26 6.65 -2.27
N ARG A 306 -13.81 6.37 -3.46
CA ARG A 306 -13.88 5.01 -4.01
C ARG A 306 -12.52 4.34 -4.10
N ASN A 307 -11.54 5.02 -4.64
CA ASN A 307 -10.18 4.51 -4.81
C ASN A 307 -9.53 4.17 -3.47
N LEU A 308 -9.79 4.98 -2.42
CA LEU A 308 -9.28 4.74 -1.09
C LEU A 308 -9.87 3.45 -0.50
N LEU A 309 -11.21 3.32 -0.53
CA LEU A 309 -11.90 2.13 -0.02
C LEU A 309 -11.55 0.88 -0.83
N TYR A 310 -11.51 0.99 -2.15
CA TYR A 310 -11.12 -0.10 -3.05
C TYR A 310 -9.69 -0.56 -2.74
N THR A 311 -8.73 0.37 -2.67
CA THR A 311 -7.34 0.04 -2.32
C THR A 311 -7.25 -0.65 -0.97
N ALA A 312 -7.97 -0.17 0.06
CA ALA A 312 -7.93 -0.77 1.39
C ALA A 312 -8.48 -2.21 1.40
N VAL A 313 -9.63 -2.44 0.75
CA VAL A 313 -10.26 -3.77 0.69
C VAL A 313 -9.40 -4.77 -0.07
N THR A 314 -8.79 -4.35 -1.17
CA THR A 314 -7.91 -5.21 -1.98
C THR A 314 -6.56 -5.54 -1.33
N ARG A 315 -6.24 -4.94 -0.15
CA ARG A 315 -5.05 -5.34 0.64
C ARG A 315 -5.26 -6.62 1.43
N GLY A 316 -6.51 -7.04 1.67
CA GLY A 316 -6.82 -8.25 2.43
C GLY A 316 -6.88 -9.51 1.55
N LYS A 317 -6.10 -10.55 1.93
CA LYS A 317 -6.06 -11.83 1.19
C LYS A 317 -7.10 -12.84 1.65
N ARG A 318 -7.32 -12.94 2.97
CA ARG A 318 -8.16 -13.99 3.59
C ARG A 318 -9.30 -13.41 4.39
N LEU A 319 -9.13 -12.20 4.91
CA LEU A 319 -10.10 -11.55 5.77
C LEU A 319 -10.05 -10.04 5.63
N VAL A 320 -11.21 -9.41 5.46
CA VAL A 320 -11.38 -7.96 5.56
C VAL A 320 -12.48 -7.66 6.56
N VAL A 321 -12.21 -6.75 7.48
CA VAL A 321 -13.19 -6.30 8.48
C VAL A 321 -13.32 -4.78 8.39
N LEU A 322 -14.49 -4.32 7.99
CA LEU A 322 -14.87 -2.91 8.03
C LEU A 322 -15.48 -2.60 9.41
N VAL A 323 -15.03 -1.54 10.08
CA VAL A 323 -15.54 -1.13 11.40
C VAL A 323 -15.91 0.35 11.33
N GLY A 324 -17.15 0.70 11.69
CA GLY A 324 -17.54 2.11 11.77
C GLY A 324 -18.91 2.43 11.20
N ASP A 325 -19.08 3.62 10.64
CA ASP A 325 -20.37 4.11 10.16
C ASP A 325 -20.68 3.59 8.75
N ARG A 326 -21.81 2.89 8.61
CA ARG A 326 -22.31 2.41 7.31
C ARG A 326 -22.45 3.52 6.28
N ARG A 327 -22.77 4.75 6.72
CA ARG A 327 -22.87 5.93 5.82
C ARG A 327 -21.50 6.28 5.26
N ALA A 328 -20.44 6.18 6.06
CA ALA A 328 -19.08 6.44 5.61
C ALA A 328 -18.65 5.45 4.52
N VAL A 329 -18.97 4.15 4.68
CA VAL A 329 -18.73 3.13 3.65
C VAL A 329 -19.51 3.46 2.37
N ALA A 330 -20.79 3.85 2.50
CA ALA A 330 -21.64 4.20 1.35
C ALA A 330 -21.13 5.47 0.61
N VAL A 331 -20.67 6.48 1.34
CA VAL A 331 -20.07 7.69 0.75
C VAL A 331 -18.78 7.32 0.02
N ALA A 332 -17.90 6.56 0.66
CA ALA A 332 -16.64 6.13 0.07
C ALA A 332 -16.87 5.33 -1.22
N ALA A 333 -17.80 4.36 -1.21
CA ALA A 333 -18.10 3.56 -2.41
C ALA A 333 -18.64 4.38 -3.58
N LYS A 334 -19.45 5.40 -3.32
CA LYS A 334 -20.10 6.22 -4.36
C LYS A 334 -19.23 7.36 -4.87
N ARG A 335 -18.45 7.99 -3.99
CA ARG A 335 -17.68 9.18 -4.31
C ARG A 335 -16.46 8.83 -5.17
N SER A 336 -16.45 9.34 -6.40
CA SER A 336 -15.29 9.21 -7.29
C SER A 336 -14.74 10.60 -7.55
N THR A 337 -13.44 10.78 -7.31
CA THR A 337 -12.67 11.97 -7.72
C THR A 337 -12.03 11.77 -9.10
N ALA A 338 -12.57 10.87 -9.91
CA ALA A 338 -12.04 10.50 -11.23
C ALA A 338 -11.83 11.67 -12.22
N GLY A 339 -12.07 12.90 -11.81
CA GLY A 339 -11.79 14.11 -12.59
C GLY A 339 -10.88 15.12 -11.89
N GLY A 340 -10.32 14.77 -10.69
CA GLY A 340 -9.67 15.75 -9.82
C GLY A 340 -8.24 16.15 -10.21
N ARG A 341 -7.52 15.36 -11.02
CA ARG A 341 -6.17 15.70 -11.46
C ARG A 341 -6.20 16.24 -12.88
N VAL A 342 -5.75 17.48 -13.02
CA VAL A 342 -5.59 18.09 -14.36
C VAL A 342 -4.33 17.52 -15.00
N THR A 343 -4.50 16.76 -16.08
CA THR A 343 -3.40 16.23 -16.89
C THR A 343 -3.69 16.46 -18.37
N ARG A 344 -2.66 16.64 -19.16
CA ARG A 344 -2.73 16.76 -20.62
C ARG A 344 -2.22 15.53 -21.34
N LEU A 345 -1.68 14.52 -20.60
CA LEU A 345 -0.97 13.40 -21.19
C LEU A 345 -1.86 12.58 -22.13
N ALA A 346 -3.08 12.22 -21.70
CA ALA A 346 -4.01 11.48 -22.56
C ALA A 346 -4.36 12.23 -23.86
N GLY A 347 -4.55 13.55 -23.80
CA GLY A 347 -4.81 14.39 -24.98
C GLY A 347 -3.61 14.47 -25.92
N LEU A 348 -2.41 14.64 -25.37
CA LEU A 348 -1.17 14.69 -26.14
C LEU A 348 -0.91 13.35 -26.84
N LEU A 349 -1.09 12.22 -26.14
CA LEU A 349 -0.92 10.90 -26.74
C LEU A 349 -1.87 10.65 -27.91
N ARG A 350 -3.16 11.03 -27.77
CA ARG A 350 -4.12 10.94 -28.88
C ARG A 350 -3.70 11.77 -30.08
N SER A 351 -3.18 12.98 -29.86
CA SER A 351 -2.76 13.86 -30.95
C SER A 351 -1.53 13.33 -31.72
N LEU A 352 -0.66 12.57 -31.03
CA LEU A 352 0.56 11.99 -31.61
C LEU A 352 0.30 10.65 -32.30
N ALA A 353 -0.67 9.87 -31.85
CA ALA A 353 -0.94 8.53 -32.37
C ALA A 353 -1.64 8.50 -33.74
N GLY A 354 -2.20 9.62 -34.18
CA GLY A 354 -3.05 9.63 -35.39
C GLY A 354 -4.36 8.85 -35.18
N PRO A 355 -5.18 8.67 -36.21
CA PRO A 355 -6.37 7.82 -36.11
C PRO A 355 -5.92 6.36 -35.87
N SER A 356 -6.38 5.78 -34.76
CA SER A 356 -6.02 4.40 -34.37
C SER A 356 -6.32 3.40 -35.48
N PRO A 357 -5.40 2.47 -35.79
CA PRO A 357 -5.77 1.30 -36.54
C PRO A 357 -6.75 0.48 -35.68
N VAL A 358 -7.97 0.34 -36.15
CA VAL A 358 -8.97 -0.58 -35.60
C VAL A 358 -8.39 -1.99 -35.80
N LEU A 359 -7.92 -2.61 -34.74
CA LEU A 359 -7.64 -4.04 -34.72
C LEU A 359 -9.00 -4.75 -34.73
N THR A 360 -9.40 -5.21 -35.89
CA THR A 360 -10.51 -6.14 -36.10
C THR A 360 -10.13 -7.54 -35.66
#